data_6998a2657e57c7771baea64995f07bab
#
_entry.id   6998a2657e57c7771baea64995f07bab
#
_cell.length_a   1.000
_cell.length_b   1.000
_cell.length_c   1.000
_cell.angle_alpha   90.00
_cell.angle_beta   90.00
_cell.angle_gamma   90.00
#
_symmetry.space_group_name_H-M   'P 1'
#
loop_
_entity.id
_entity.type
_entity.pdbx_description
1 polymer ?
#
loop_
_entity_poly.entity_id
_entity_poly.type
_entity_poly.pdbx_seq_one_letter_code
_entity_poly.pdbx_strand_id
1 'polypeptide(L)'
;DCAALGFKMDCGHAFSEKYGSASSDSTELDKIIDSIDDVPLLGSAIYSRWRYFNHWVYSGEEILEPENRAWFILALSRLTILTGENPFVFHGTPKKIHIVSNRICYGLQPEAGDEVEQHLTVSAEGQVWFSAYNYGEGFGHYQKARSTTFKVDKNIADNVLQQIAGYFSGEYDELFATDVGDWVMEITNTEGKVYKFRGSLCFDFAVDGID
;
A
#
# COMPACT_ATOMS: atom_id res chain seq x y z
N ASP A 1 8.66 -2.11 3.76
CA ASP A 1 9.39 -2.03 2.49
C ASP A 1 8.54 -1.31 1.44
N CYS A 2 8.83 -0.04 1.15
CA CYS A 2 8.10 0.79 0.17
C CYS A 2 8.21 0.26 -1.26
N ALA A 3 8.83 -0.90 -1.46
CA ALA A 3 8.88 -1.64 -2.70
C ALA A 3 7.49 -1.90 -3.31
N ALA A 4 6.42 -1.91 -2.50
CA ALA A 4 5.07 -2.10 -2.99
C ALA A 4 4.67 -1.05 -4.03
N LEU A 5 5.05 0.22 -3.85
CA LEU A 5 4.76 1.30 -4.80
C LEU A 5 5.94 1.60 -5.74
N GLY A 6 7.02 0.82 -5.67
CA GLY A 6 8.26 1.12 -6.42
C GLY A 6 9.10 2.26 -5.82
N PHE A 7 8.66 2.85 -4.71
CA PHE A 7 9.40 3.86 -3.98
C PHE A 7 10.15 3.23 -2.80
N LYS A 8 11.38 3.64 -2.57
CA LYS A 8 12.13 3.26 -1.37
C LYS A 8 11.77 4.22 -0.25
N MET A 9 11.74 3.71 0.99
CA MET A 9 11.56 4.59 2.15
C MET A 9 12.75 5.53 2.23
N ASP A 10 12.49 6.81 2.06
CA ASP A 10 13.45 7.86 2.39
C ASP A 10 13.37 8.11 3.88
N CYS A 11 14.49 7.92 4.57
CA CYS A 11 14.60 8.26 6.00
C CYS A 11 14.60 9.78 6.25
N GLY A 12 14.15 10.58 5.31
CA GLY A 12 14.07 12.03 5.37
C GLY A 12 15.40 12.74 5.05
N HIS A 13 16.51 12.00 4.99
CA HIS A 13 17.83 12.59 4.76
C HIS A 13 18.08 12.93 3.29
N ALA A 14 17.85 11.97 2.38
CA ALA A 14 18.17 12.17 0.97
C ALA A 14 17.34 13.30 0.33
N PHE A 15 16.08 13.42 0.70
CA PHE A 15 15.24 14.51 0.23
C PHE A 15 15.70 15.86 0.80
N SER A 16 15.94 15.93 2.11
CA SER A 16 16.38 17.15 2.78
C SER A 16 17.79 17.59 2.34
N GLU A 17 18.68 16.65 2.04
CA GLU A 17 20.02 16.96 1.50
C GLU A 17 19.94 17.57 0.10
N LYS A 18 19.04 17.11 -0.74
CA LYS A 18 18.91 17.58 -2.13
C LYS A 18 18.10 18.87 -2.26
N TYR A 19 17.02 19.00 -1.49
CA TYR A 19 16.04 20.09 -1.64
C TYR A 19 15.88 20.98 -0.41
N GLY A 20 16.65 20.71 0.65
CA GLY A 20 16.53 21.42 1.93
C GLY A 20 15.37 20.90 2.79
N SER A 21 15.41 21.24 4.07
CA SER A 21 14.24 21.00 4.94
C SER A 21 13.15 21.98 4.54
N ALA A 22 11.94 21.47 4.30
CA ALA A 22 10.77 22.31 4.03
C ALA A 22 10.58 23.30 5.19
N SER A 23 10.92 24.58 4.96
CA SER A 23 10.63 25.61 5.94
C SER A 23 9.12 25.91 5.90
N SER A 24 8.62 26.41 7.01
CA SER A 24 7.22 26.81 7.16
C SER A 24 6.79 28.02 6.31
N ASP A 25 7.69 28.58 5.52
CA ASP A 25 7.37 29.67 4.58
C ASP A 25 6.77 29.08 3.29
N SER A 26 5.48 29.23 3.12
CA SER A 26 4.72 28.68 1.99
C SER A 26 5.23 29.15 0.62
N THR A 27 5.79 30.34 0.52
CA THR A 27 6.25 30.92 -0.75
C THR A 27 7.55 30.28 -1.23
N GLU A 28 8.42 29.84 -0.32
CA GLU A 28 9.61 29.07 -0.65
C GLU A 28 9.31 27.62 -0.90
N LEU A 29 8.37 27.06 -0.16
CA LEU A 29 7.93 25.67 -0.29
C LEU A 29 7.42 25.37 -1.71
N ASP A 30 6.58 26.23 -2.27
CA ASP A 30 6.07 26.11 -3.64
C ASP A 30 7.22 26.02 -4.66
N LYS A 31 8.20 26.92 -4.55
CA LYS A 31 9.35 26.94 -5.46
C LYS A 31 10.22 25.69 -5.35
N ILE A 32 10.43 25.21 -4.13
CA ILE A 32 11.22 23.98 -3.89
C ILE A 32 10.49 22.79 -4.51
N ILE A 33 9.19 22.61 -4.22
CA ILE A 33 8.40 21.52 -4.73
C ILE A 33 8.30 21.55 -6.26
N ASP A 34 8.07 22.72 -6.85
CA ASP A 34 7.99 22.88 -8.31
C ASP A 34 9.31 22.57 -9.03
N SER A 35 10.45 22.74 -8.34
CA SER A 35 11.76 22.41 -8.89
C SER A 35 12.09 20.93 -8.90
N ILE A 36 11.29 20.08 -8.22
CA ILE A 36 11.54 18.64 -8.10
C ILE A 36 11.16 17.93 -9.40
N ASP A 37 12.10 17.19 -9.98
CA ASP A 37 11.94 16.33 -11.15
C ASP A 37 12.23 14.84 -10.86
N ASP A 38 12.74 14.55 -9.67
CA ASP A 38 13.10 13.21 -9.22
C ASP A 38 11.88 12.48 -8.66
N VAL A 39 11.12 11.79 -9.54
CA VAL A 39 9.89 11.06 -9.19
C VAL A 39 10.11 10.04 -8.08
N PRO A 40 11.13 9.16 -8.14
CA PRO A 40 11.39 8.20 -7.06
C PRO A 40 11.64 8.86 -5.71
N LEU A 41 12.41 9.94 -5.68
CA LEU A 41 12.74 10.65 -4.44
C LEU A 41 11.51 11.38 -3.87
N LEU A 42 10.73 12.05 -4.72
CA LEU A 42 9.50 12.72 -4.31
C LEU A 42 8.46 11.73 -3.80
N GLY A 43 8.25 10.64 -4.51
CA GLY A 43 7.34 9.57 -4.10
C GLY A 43 7.74 8.94 -2.77
N SER A 44 9.04 8.69 -2.57
CA SER A 44 9.59 8.17 -1.30
C SER A 44 9.40 9.14 -0.15
N ALA A 45 9.61 10.43 -0.38
CA ALA A 45 9.43 11.46 0.64
C ALA A 45 7.96 11.60 1.07
N ILE A 46 7.03 11.60 0.10
CA ILE A 46 5.58 11.61 0.38
C ILE A 46 5.19 10.39 1.20
N TYR A 47 5.59 9.20 0.76
CA TYR A 47 5.23 7.96 1.42
C TYR A 47 5.82 7.86 2.82
N SER A 48 7.08 8.19 3.01
CA SER A 48 7.75 8.14 4.32
C SER A 48 7.10 9.10 5.30
N ARG A 49 6.76 10.32 4.86
CA ARG A 49 6.13 11.31 5.70
C ARG A 49 4.70 10.90 6.07
N TRP A 50 3.91 10.41 5.11
CA TRP A 50 2.58 9.88 5.36
C TRP A 50 2.60 8.72 6.35
N ARG A 51 3.50 7.75 6.15
CA ARG A 51 3.67 6.63 7.06
C ARG A 51 4.11 7.06 8.47
N TYR A 52 4.99 8.04 8.57
CA TYR A 52 5.41 8.59 9.86
C TYR A 52 4.21 9.13 10.64
N PHE A 53 3.40 9.96 10.04
CA PHE A 53 2.23 10.54 10.69
C PHE A 53 1.17 9.48 11.04
N ASN A 54 0.89 8.54 10.15
CA ASN A 54 -0.09 7.49 10.40
C ASN A 54 0.37 6.42 11.40
N HIS A 55 1.67 6.25 11.59
CA HIS A 55 2.21 5.19 12.43
C HIS A 55 2.62 5.66 13.83
N TRP A 56 3.19 6.83 13.95
CA TRP A 56 3.75 7.34 15.20
C TRP A 56 2.85 8.36 15.90
N VAL A 57 1.98 9.01 15.17
CA VAL A 57 1.08 10.03 15.69
C VAL A 57 -0.33 9.47 15.69
N TYR A 58 -0.72 8.95 16.81
CA TYR A 58 -2.02 8.29 17.02
C TYR A 58 -3.24 9.18 16.78
N SER A 59 -3.09 10.47 16.68
CA SER A 59 -4.21 11.39 16.58
C SER A 59 -4.61 11.78 15.16
N GLY A 60 -3.75 11.56 14.18
CA GLY A 60 -3.94 12.13 12.84
C GLY A 60 -4.00 13.67 12.81
N GLU A 61 -3.97 14.29 13.99
CA GLU A 61 -4.11 15.76 14.15
C GLU A 61 -2.90 16.50 13.57
N GLU A 62 -1.70 15.91 13.62
CA GLU A 62 -0.49 16.53 13.05
C GLU A 62 -0.48 16.56 11.52
N ILE A 63 -1.20 15.63 10.86
CA ILE A 63 -1.42 15.73 9.41
C ILE A 63 -2.34 16.90 9.09
N LEU A 64 -3.22 17.27 10.02
CA LEU A 64 -4.13 18.39 9.89
C LEU A 64 -3.46 19.74 10.13
N GLU A 65 -2.25 19.77 10.70
CA GLU A 65 -1.48 21.02 10.83
C GLU A 65 -1.31 21.68 9.46
N PRO A 66 -1.62 22.99 9.34
CA PRO A 66 -1.66 23.67 8.04
C PRO A 66 -0.39 23.51 7.21
N GLU A 67 0.78 23.53 7.88
CA GLU A 67 2.08 23.38 7.22
C GLU A 67 2.31 22.00 6.63
N ASN A 68 1.97 20.94 7.38
CA ASN A 68 2.07 19.56 6.91
C ASN A 68 1.08 19.30 5.78
N ARG A 69 -0.13 19.81 5.91
CA ARG A 69 -1.17 19.68 4.89
C ARG A 69 -0.77 20.37 3.59
N ALA A 70 -0.24 21.59 3.67
CA ALA A 70 0.26 22.32 2.50
C ALA A 70 1.36 21.56 1.79
N TRP A 71 2.32 21.03 2.54
CA TRP A 71 3.41 20.22 1.96
C TRP A 71 2.87 18.98 1.23
N PHE A 72 1.95 18.22 1.83
CA PHE A 72 1.37 17.03 1.20
C PHE A 72 0.62 17.36 -0.09
N ILE A 73 -0.21 18.41 -0.07
CA ILE A 73 -0.98 18.83 -1.24
C ILE A 73 -0.04 19.21 -2.40
N LEU A 74 0.97 20.00 -2.12
CA LEU A 74 1.92 20.47 -3.13
C LEU A 74 2.77 19.32 -3.68
N ALA A 75 3.34 18.51 -2.79
CA ALA A 75 4.17 17.38 -3.17
C ALA A 75 3.39 16.34 -4.01
N LEU A 76 2.16 16.01 -3.59
CA LEU A 76 1.30 15.07 -4.32
C LEU A 76 0.85 15.65 -5.66
N SER A 77 0.53 16.95 -5.72
CA SER A 77 0.20 17.65 -6.98
C SER A 77 1.37 17.60 -7.95
N ARG A 78 2.59 17.88 -7.46
CA ARG A 78 3.80 17.80 -8.28
C ARG A 78 4.05 16.38 -8.78
N LEU A 79 3.95 15.40 -7.90
CA LEU A 79 4.10 13.98 -8.27
C LEU A 79 3.08 13.59 -9.35
N THR A 80 1.83 14.00 -9.19
CA THR A 80 0.76 13.76 -10.16
C THR A 80 1.07 14.40 -11.52
N ILE A 81 1.60 15.62 -11.55
CA ILE A 81 2.04 16.28 -12.78
C ILE A 81 3.16 15.48 -13.46
N LEU A 82 4.15 15.02 -12.70
CA LEU A 82 5.31 14.29 -13.23
C LEU A 82 4.96 12.88 -13.73
N THR A 83 4.00 12.22 -13.11
CA THR A 83 3.60 10.83 -13.44
C THR A 83 2.36 10.73 -14.30
N GLY A 84 1.59 11.81 -14.46
CA GLY A 84 0.31 11.84 -15.16
C GLY A 84 -0.90 11.43 -14.33
N GLU A 85 -0.70 10.90 -13.13
CA GLU A 85 -1.76 10.51 -12.19
C GLU A 85 -1.22 10.43 -10.76
N ASN A 86 -2.12 10.34 -9.77
CA ASN A 86 -1.73 10.04 -8.39
C ASN A 86 -1.36 8.54 -8.28
N PRO A 87 -0.08 8.17 -8.04
CA PRO A 87 0.34 6.77 -8.00
C PRO A 87 -0.06 6.03 -6.71
N PHE A 88 -0.59 6.74 -5.71
CA PHE A 88 -0.98 6.18 -4.42
C PHE A 88 -2.44 5.72 -4.37
N VAL A 89 -3.21 5.94 -5.43
CA VAL A 89 -4.60 5.48 -5.54
C VAL A 89 -4.79 4.64 -6.80
N PHE A 90 -5.81 3.80 -6.78
CA PHE A 90 -6.16 2.97 -7.93
C PHE A 90 -6.91 3.79 -8.99
N HIS A 91 -6.58 3.57 -10.27
CA HIS A 91 -7.24 4.19 -11.41
C HIS A 91 -7.72 3.15 -12.43
N GLY A 92 -8.88 3.38 -12.99
CA GLY A 92 -9.46 2.56 -14.04
C GLY A 92 -10.40 1.47 -13.53
N THR A 93 -10.62 0.45 -14.37
CA THR A 93 -11.49 -0.69 -14.04
C THR A 93 -10.63 -1.86 -13.59
N PRO A 94 -10.91 -2.48 -12.44
CA PRO A 94 -10.11 -3.60 -11.95
C PRO A 94 -10.34 -4.85 -12.82
N LYS A 95 -9.25 -5.53 -13.15
CA LYS A 95 -9.24 -6.78 -13.90
C LYS A 95 -8.84 -7.97 -13.05
N LYS A 96 -7.96 -7.75 -12.10
CA LYS A 96 -7.39 -8.80 -11.26
C LYS A 96 -6.88 -8.19 -9.96
N ILE A 97 -7.09 -8.90 -8.85
CA ILE A 97 -6.46 -8.62 -7.57
C ILE A 97 -5.59 -9.82 -7.19
N HIS A 98 -4.41 -9.55 -6.67
CA HIS A 98 -3.53 -10.52 -6.04
C HIS A 98 -3.14 -10.03 -4.66
N ILE A 99 -3.41 -10.84 -3.63
CA ILE A 99 -3.14 -10.51 -2.24
C ILE A 99 -2.20 -11.58 -1.67
N VAL A 100 -1.17 -11.13 -1.00
CA VAL A 100 -0.30 -11.95 -0.15
C VAL A 100 -0.48 -11.46 1.27
N SER A 101 -0.84 -12.35 2.19
CA SER A 101 -0.89 -12.06 3.62
C SER A 101 0.09 -12.95 4.36
N ASN A 102 0.80 -12.37 5.32
CA ASN A 102 1.76 -13.08 6.16
C ASN A 102 1.48 -12.76 7.63
N ARG A 103 1.18 -13.78 8.43
CA ARG A 103 0.80 -13.62 9.84
C ARG A 103 1.99 -13.64 10.82
N ILE A 104 3.21 -13.70 10.32
CA ILE A 104 4.38 -13.69 11.20
C ILE A 104 4.47 -12.33 11.88
N CYS A 105 4.52 -12.35 13.19
CA CYS A 105 4.57 -11.19 14.06
C CYS A 105 5.69 -11.33 15.08
N TYR A 106 5.95 -10.29 15.84
CA TYR A 106 6.88 -10.36 16.98
C TYR A 106 6.29 -11.25 18.08
N GLY A 107 7.05 -12.23 18.53
CA GLY A 107 6.59 -13.15 19.58
C GLY A 107 7.18 -14.54 19.42
N LEU A 108 6.36 -15.56 19.71
CA LEU A 108 6.76 -16.95 19.57
C LEU A 108 6.99 -17.28 18.11
N GLN A 109 8.17 -17.84 17.83
CA GLN A 109 8.51 -18.28 16.49
C GLN A 109 7.55 -19.41 16.06
N PRO A 110 6.98 -19.35 14.83
CA PRO A 110 6.15 -20.43 14.30
C PRO A 110 6.91 -21.77 14.21
N GLU A 111 6.18 -22.86 14.36
CA GLU A 111 6.71 -24.19 14.06
C GLU A 111 6.72 -24.45 12.54
N ALA A 112 7.55 -25.37 12.10
CA ALA A 112 7.70 -25.70 10.66
C ALA A 112 6.37 -26.03 9.95
N GLY A 113 5.41 -26.62 10.69
CA GLY A 113 4.08 -26.97 10.18
C GLY A 113 3.03 -25.88 10.23
N ASP A 114 3.32 -24.75 10.85
CA ASP A 114 2.36 -23.64 10.98
C ASP A 114 2.16 -22.94 9.65
N GLU A 115 0.92 -22.77 9.22
CA GLU A 115 0.56 -21.97 8.06
C GLU A 115 0.77 -20.48 8.38
N VAL A 116 1.68 -19.83 7.68
CA VAL A 116 2.10 -18.45 7.98
C VAL A 116 1.82 -17.48 6.83
N GLU A 117 1.72 -17.95 5.59
CA GLU A 117 1.51 -17.10 4.45
C GLU A 117 0.40 -17.64 3.55
N GLN A 118 -0.42 -16.75 2.99
CA GLN A 118 -1.49 -17.04 2.05
C GLN A 118 -1.42 -16.13 0.84
N HIS A 119 -1.67 -16.71 -0.33
CA HIS A 119 -1.79 -16.00 -1.60
C HIS A 119 -3.17 -16.22 -2.16
N LEU A 120 -3.86 -15.15 -2.47
CA LEU A 120 -5.16 -15.16 -3.13
C LEU A 120 -5.10 -14.33 -4.40
N THR A 121 -5.58 -14.90 -5.50
CA THR A 121 -5.77 -14.16 -6.75
C THR A 121 -7.21 -14.32 -7.21
N VAL A 122 -7.85 -13.22 -7.56
CA VAL A 122 -9.22 -13.20 -8.13
C VAL A 122 -9.18 -12.41 -9.43
N SER A 123 -9.76 -12.97 -10.50
CA SER A 123 -9.92 -12.27 -11.77
C SER A 123 -11.37 -11.88 -12.02
N ALA A 124 -11.57 -10.85 -12.85
CA ALA A 124 -12.91 -10.38 -13.27
C ALA A 124 -13.71 -11.45 -14.04
N GLU A 125 -13.06 -12.49 -14.55
CA GLU A 125 -13.72 -13.64 -15.18
C GLU A 125 -14.18 -14.71 -14.17
N GLY A 126 -14.02 -14.45 -12.88
CA GLY A 126 -14.43 -15.33 -11.79
C GLY A 126 -13.43 -16.43 -11.47
N GLN A 127 -12.25 -16.44 -12.07
CA GLN A 127 -11.22 -17.42 -11.72
C GLN A 127 -10.54 -17.04 -10.42
N VAL A 128 -10.46 -18.00 -9.48
CA VAL A 128 -9.83 -17.83 -8.17
C VAL A 128 -8.68 -18.83 -8.04
N TRP A 129 -7.54 -18.36 -7.60
CA TRP A 129 -6.35 -19.16 -7.22
C TRP A 129 -6.01 -18.86 -5.78
N PHE A 130 -5.86 -19.90 -5.01
CA PHE A 130 -5.44 -19.81 -3.61
C PHE A 130 -4.27 -20.74 -3.36
N SER A 131 -3.30 -20.29 -2.59
CA SER A 131 -2.26 -21.13 -2.02
C SER A 131 -1.87 -20.67 -0.62
N ALA A 132 -1.48 -21.62 0.22
CA ALA A 132 -1.02 -21.38 1.57
C ALA A 132 0.33 -22.06 1.78
N TYR A 133 1.12 -21.47 2.66
CA TYR A 133 2.50 -21.87 2.91
C TYR A 133 2.74 -22.00 4.41
N ASN A 134 3.39 -23.10 4.78
CA ASN A 134 3.86 -23.32 6.12
C ASN A 134 5.24 -22.67 6.33
N TYR A 135 5.57 -22.40 7.58
CA TYR A 135 6.82 -21.77 7.99
C TYR A 135 8.07 -22.50 7.47
N GLY A 136 8.02 -23.85 7.44
CA GLY A 136 9.05 -24.66 6.82
C GLY A 136 10.44 -24.51 7.46
N GLU A 137 11.40 -24.05 6.69
CA GLU A 137 12.80 -23.88 7.13
C GLU A 137 13.07 -22.49 7.75
N GLY A 138 12.05 -21.65 7.86
CA GLY A 138 12.18 -20.34 8.51
C GLY A 138 11.73 -19.18 7.65
N PHE A 139 11.99 -17.98 8.13
CA PHE A 139 11.55 -16.73 7.50
C PHE A 139 12.06 -16.62 6.05
N GLY A 140 11.12 -16.46 5.11
CA GLY A 140 11.42 -16.39 3.67
C GLY A 140 11.70 -17.76 2.98
N HIS A 141 11.68 -18.88 3.73
CA HIS A 141 11.88 -20.23 3.22
C HIS A 141 10.64 -21.11 3.45
N TYR A 142 9.47 -20.55 3.14
CA TYR A 142 8.18 -21.19 3.36
C TYR A 142 7.95 -22.36 2.41
N GLN A 143 7.27 -23.39 2.91
CA GLN A 143 6.92 -24.58 2.15
C GLN A 143 5.45 -24.56 1.78
N LYS A 144 5.14 -24.76 0.51
CA LYS A 144 3.77 -24.82 0.03
C LYS A 144 3.00 -25.95 0.69
N ALA A 145 1.96 -25.60 1.45
CA ALA A 145 1.13 -26.55 2.19
C ALA A 145 -0.08 -27.02 1.37
N ARG A 146 -0.80 -26.07 0.78
CA ARG A 146 -2.01 -26.38 0.01
C ARG A 146 -2.23 -25.36 -1.11
N SER A 147 -2.96 -25.77 -2.12
CA SER A 147 -3.44 -24.86 -3.17
C SER A 147 -4.73 -25.37 -3.74
N THR A 148 -5.55 -24.45 -4.19
CA THR A 148 -6.79 -24.75 -4.90
C THR A 148 -7.04 -23.70 -5.97
N THR A 149 -7.81 -24.12 -6.98
CA THR A 149 -8.24 -23.25 -8.07
C THR A 149 -9.70 -23.57 -8.34
N PHE A 150 -10.55 -22.55 -8.38
CA PHE A 150 -11.98 -22.72 -8.63
C PHE A 150 -12.55 -21.50 -9.36
N LYS A 151 -13.78 -21.60 -9.79
CA LYS A 151 -14.52 -20.50 -10.38
C LYS A 151 -15.67 -20.09 -9.48
N VAL A 152 -15.87 -18.78 -9.36
CA VAL A 152 -17.06 -18.15 -8.81
C VAL A 152 -17.86 -17.52 -9.94
N ASP A 153 -19.11 -17.15 -9.65
CA ASP A 153 -19.91 -16.36 -10.59
C ASP A 153 -19.19 -15.07 -10.96
N LYS A 154 -19.20 -14.74 -12.25
CA LYS A 154 -18.49 -13.55 -12.75
C LYS A 154 -19.00 -12.26 -12.10
N ASN A 155 -20.29 -12.14 -11.83
CA ASN A 155 -20.84 -10.93 -11.22
C ASN A 155 -20.40 -10.80 -9.77
N ILE A 156 -20.24 -11.92 -9.04
CA ILE A 156 -19.69 -11.91 -7.68
C ILE A 156 -18.23 -11.47 -7.72
N ALA A 157 -17.42 -12.06 -8.59
CA ALA A 157 -16.01 -11.67 -8.71
C ALA A 157 -15.85 -10.19 -9.08
N ASP A 158 -16.62 -9.73 -10.08
CA ASP A 158 -16.57 -8.33 -10.52
C ASP A 158 -17.00 -7.38 -9.40
N ASN A 159 -18.07 -7.70 -8.65
CA ASN A 159 -18.50 -6.90 -7.52
C ASN A 159 -17.42 -6.79 -6.42
N VAL A 160 -16.79 -7.90 -6.05
CA VAL A 160 -15.69 -7.91 -5.08
C VAL A 160 -14.52 -7.05 -5.56
N LEU A 161 -14.13 -7.21 -6.82
CA LEU A 161 -13.05 -6.43 -7.42
C LEU A 161 -13.38 -4.93 -7.41
N GLN A 162 -14.61 -4.56 -7.77
CA GLN A 162 -15.04 -3.15 -7.80
C GLN A 162 -15.09 -2.54 -6.39
N GLN A 163 -15.55 -3.28 -5.39
CA GLN A 163 -15.60 -2.78 -4.01
C GLN A 163 -14.20 -2.53 -3.47
N ILE A 164 -13.29 -3.51 -3.63
CA ILE A 164 -11.90 -3.36 -3.18
C ILE A 164 -11.21 -2.21 -3.93
N ALA A 165 -11.32 -2.17 -5.25
CA ALA A 165 -10.72 -1.10 -6.06
C ALA A 165 -11.32 0.27 -5.73
N GLY A 166 -12.63 0.33 -5.45
CA GLY A 166 -13.32 1.54 -5.03
C GLY A 166 -12.78 2.12 -3.73
N TYR A 167 -12.47 1.26 -2.75
CA TYR A 167 -11.84 1.68 -1.49
C TYR A 167 -10.49 2.37 -1.75
N PHE A 168 -9.67 1.83 -2.65
CA PHE A 168 -8.34 2.36 -2.97
C PHE A 168 -8.33 3.42 -4.08
N SER A 169 -9.48 3.84 -4.59
CA SER A 169 -9.56 4.88 -5.65
C SER A 169 -9.63 6.31 -5.10
N GLY A 170 -9.84 6.47 -3.80
CA GLY A 170 -9.92 7.75 -3.11
C GLY A 170 -8.95 7.86 -1.95
N GLU A 171 -9.28 8.69 -0.98
CA GLU A 171 -8.58 8.73 0.30
C GLU A 171 -8.91 7.44 1.07
N TYR A 172 -7.89 6.74 1.51
CA TYR A 172 -8.01 5.53 2.35
C TYR A 172 -7.01 5.57 3.48
N ASP A 173 -7.36 4.92 4.59
CA ASP A 173 -6.49 4.78 5.73
C ASP A 173 -5.59 3.54 5.57
N GLU A 174 -4.29 3.73 5.70
CA GLU A 174 -3.33 2.64 5.78
C GLU A 174 -3.04 2.36 7.26
N LEU A 175 -3.70 1.34 7.81
CA LEU A 175 -3.47 0.94 9.18
C LEU A 175 -2.17 0.16 9.28
N PHE A 176 -1.24 0.70 10.05
CA PHE A 176 -0.01 0.02 10.44
C PHE A 176 -0.02 -0.24 11.94
N ALA A 177 0.07 -1.51 12.29
CA ALA A 177 0.33 -1.94 13.64
C ALA A 177 1.68 -2.66 13.69
N THR A 178 2.43 -2.49 14.77
CA THR A 178 3.58 -3.33 15.09
C THR A 178 3.09 -4.63 15.70
N ASP A 179 3.91 -5.66 15.62
CA ASP A 179 3.66 -6.95 16.28
C ASP A 179 2.43 -7.72 15.76
N VAL A 180 2.01 -7.42 14.56
CA VAL A 180 1.01 -8.17 13.79
C VAL A 180 1.56 -8.50 12.42
N GLY A 181 0.94 -9.44 11.74
CA GLY A 181 1.30 -9.77 10.35
C GLY A 181 1.00 -8.61 9.39
N ASP A 182 1.36 -8.80 8.14
CA ASP A 182 1.14 -7.82 7.08
C ASP A 182 0.46 -8.44 5.84
N TRP A 183 -0.04 -7.58 4.98
CA TRP A 183 -0.52 -7.95 3.66
C TRP A 183 0.02 -6.99 2.60
N VAL A 184 0.20 -7.54 1.41
CA VAL A 184 0.50 -6.78 0.19
C VAL A 184 -0.53 -7.15 -0.87
N MET A 185 -1.07 -6.16 -1.56
CA MET A 185 -2.07 -6.35 -2.60
C MET A 185 -1.64 -5.67 -3.90
N GLU A 186 -1.83 -6.36 -5.00
CA GLU A 186 -1.69 -5.82 -6.34
C GLU A 186 -3.05 -5.79 -7.03
N ILE A 187 -3.51 -4.62 -7.45
CA ILE A 187 -4.70 -4.46 -8.29
C ILE A 187 -4.23 -4.15 -9.71
N THR A 188 -4.58 -5.01 -10.64
CA THR A 188 -4.31 -4.80 -12.07
C THR A 188 -5.57 -4.27 -12.74
N ASN A 189 -5.48 -3.14 -13.45
CA ASN A 189 -6.60 -2.61 -14.23
C ASN A 189 -6.71 -3.24 -15.63
N THR A 190 -7.76 -2.90 -16.36
CA THR A 190 -8.00 -3.41 -17.72
C THR A 190 -6.95 -2.98 -18.73
N GLU A 191 -6.19 -1.92 -18.46
CA GLU A 191 -5.08 -1.44 -19.28
C GLU A 191 -3.78 -2.20 -19.01
N GLY A 192 -3.77 -3.06 -17.97
CA GLY A 192 -2.61 -3.85 -17.55
C GLY A 192 -1.69 -3.13 -16.58
N LYS A 193 -2.06 -1.93 -16.12
CA LYS A 193 -1.31 -1.21 -15.09
C LYS A 193 -1.55 -1.85 -13.72
N VAL A 194 -0.49 -1.98 -12.93
CA VAL A 194 -0.51 -2.60 -11.59
C VAL A 194 -0.32 -1.52 -10.53
N TYR A 195 -1.24 -1.49 -9.57
CA TYR A 195 -1.20 -0.65 -8.39
C TYR A 195 -0.95 -1.51 -7.17
N LYS A 196 -0.10 -1.06 -6.27
CA LYS A 196 0.32 -1.85 -5.11
C LYS A 196 -0.05 -1.16 -3.82
N PHE A 197 -0.68 -1.92 -2.94
CA PHE A 197 -1.12 -1.49 -1.62
C PHE A 197 -0.58 -2.45 -0.57
N ARG A 198 -0.52 -2.00 0.67
CA ARG A 198 -0.06 -2.82 1.80
C ARG A 198 -0.70 -2.33 3.09
N GLY A 199 -0.66 -3.16 4.12
CA GLY A 199 -1.13 -2.82 5.45
C GLY A 199 -0.81 -3.93 6.44
N SER A 200 -1.16 -3.70 7.70
CA SER A 200 -1.04 -4.69 8.76
C SER A 200 -2.29 -5.54 8.85
N LEU A 201 -2.15 -6.79 9.32
CA LEU A 201 -3.27 -7.69 9.63
C LEU A 201 -3.92 -7.28 10.95
N CYS A 202 -4.50 -6.09 11.00
CA CYS A 202 -5.29 -5.61 12.13
C CYS A 202 -6.77 -5.55 11.74
N PHE A 203 -7.66 -5.79 12.71
CA PHE A 203 -9.03 -6.23 12.54
C PHE A 203 -10.05 -5.20 12.06
N ASP A 204 -9.68 -3.97 11.74
CA ASP A 204 -10.65 -2.93 11.39
C ASP A 204 -10.84 -2.74 9.87
N PHE A 205 -10.65 -3.79 9.09
CA PHE A 205 -10.98 -3.79 7.67
C PHE A 205 -12.45 -4.21 7.47
N ALA A 206 -13.37 -3.37 7.89
CA ALA A 206 -14.74 -3.49 7.47
C ALA A 206 -14.90 -2.81 6.10
N VAL A 207 -14.78 -3.58 5.03
CA VAL A 207 -15.39 -3.19 3.75
C VAL A 207 -16.87 -3.47 3.92
N ASP A 208 -17.71 -2.41 3.90
CA ASP A 208 -19.16 -2.55 4.05
C ASP A 208 -19.71 -3.64 3.14
N GLY A 209 -20.23 -4.73 3.74
CA GLY A 209 -20.83 -5.84 3.03
C GLY A 209 -19.92 -7.04 2.72
N ILE A 210 -18.70 -7.09 3.25
CA ILE A 210 -17.85 -8.29 3.23
C ILE A 210 -17.51 -8.64 4.69
N ASP A 211 -18.27 -9.57 5.28
CA ASP A 211 -17.95 -10.22 6.56
C ASP A 211 -16.94 -11.35 6.32
#